data_00605adc534aba86ed63d363d0d3988a
#
_entry.id   00605adc534aba86ed63d363d0d3988a
#
_cell.length_a   1.000
_cell.length_b   1.000
_cell.length_c   1.000
_cell.angle_alpha   90.00
_cell.angle_beta   90.00
_cell.angle_gamma   90.00
#
_symmetry.space_group_name_H-M   'P 1'
#
loop_
_entity.id
_entity.type
_entity.pdbx_description
1 polymer ?
#
loop_
_entity_poly.entity_id
_entity_poly.type
_entity_poly.pdbx_seq_one_letter_code
_entity_poly.pdbx_strand_id
1 'polypeptide(L)'
;QISYHISFVCFNSQNWIGNGLVLPSGPLRESLKNLKKYDSVFLNGNGEEVTEIKSVIKNINPNLEIFEAEYLPLNTEKLDQNQNYLAFSGIGSPDSFIKTLKKNNFKIVKSLDFPDHYNYSNQDLIKIKETAKKLNAKIITTEKDYNRLNKLNSEGIEYLEIELKITNEKELINFLNKKLWKKLDILLNF
;
A
#
# COMPACT_ATOMS: atom_id res chain seq x y z
N GLN A 1 -24.06 5.30 -18.83
CA GLN A 1 -22.94 4.36 -18.83
C GLN A 1 -21.65 5.19 -18.83
N ILE A 2 -20.77 5.02 -17.84
CA ILE A 2 -19.50 5.76 -17.76
C ILE A 2 -18.51 5.05 -18.69
N SER A 3 -17.92 5.81 -19.64
CA SER A 3 -16.85 5.32 -20.52
C SER A 3 -15.50 5.71 -19.92
N TYR A 4 -14.66 4.75 -19.61
CA TYR A 4 -13.30 4.98 -19.14
C TYR A 4 -12.33 5.08 -20.33
N HIS A 5 -11.36 6.00 -20.23
CA HIS A 5 -10.32 6.16 -21.25
C HIS A 5 -9.18 5.17 -21.05
N ILE A 6 -8.84 4.91 -19.79
CA ILE A 6 -7.81 3.96 -19.39
C ILE A 6 -8.31 3.27 -18.12
N SER A 7 -8.06 1.97 -18.02
CA SER A 7 -8.43 1.14 -16.88
C SER A 7 -7.21 0.41 -16.33
N PHE A 8 -7.00 0.54 -15.01
CA PHE A 8 -5.95 -0.16 -14.29
C PHE A 8 -6.54 -1.12 -13.27
N VAL A 9 -5.87 -2.26 -13.09
CA VAL A 9 -6.08 -3.14 -11.93
C VAL A 9 -4.89 -3.03 -11.02
N CYS A 10 -5.12 -2.87 -9.71
CA CYS A 10 -4.05 -2.79 -8.72
C CYS A 10 -4.00 -4.09 -7.92
N PHE A 11 -2.81 -4.67 -7.80
CA PHE A 11 -2.53 -5.81 -6.94
C PHE A 11 -1.43 -5.47 -5.93
N ASN A 12 -1.57 -6.04 -4.74
CA ASN A 12 -0.49 -6.09 -3.76
C ASN A 12 0.16 -7.48 -3.84
N SER A 13 1.48 -7.55 -4.05
CA SER A 13 2.20 -8.81 -4.20
C SER A 13 2.10 -9.71 -2.97
N GLN A 14 2.03 -9.13 -1.77
CA GLN A 14 1.96 -9.88 -0.52
C GLN A 14 0.68 -10.69 -0.37
N ASN A 15 -0.45 -10.13 -0.79
CA ASN A 15 -1.76 -10.79 -0.68
C ASN A 15 -2.19 -11.41 -2.01
N TRP A 16 -1.60 -10.94 -3.11
CA TRP A 16 -1.89 -11.34 -4.48
C TRP A 16 -3.38 -11.58 -4.72
N ILE A 17 -3.76 -12.78 -5.07
CA ILE A 17 -5.15 -13.19 -5.32
C ILE A 17 -5.77 -13.94 -4.12
N GLY A 18 -5.04 -14.06 -3.00
CA GLY A 18 -5.45 -14.86 -1.85
C GLY A 18 -5.74 -16.31 -2.25
N ASN A 19 -6.98 -16.80 -1.98
CA ASN A 19 -7.41 -18.12 -2.39
C ASN A 19 -7.86 -18.23 -3.86
N GLY A 20 -7.74 -17.15 -4.64
CA GLY A 20 -8.11 -17.09 -6.06
C GLY A 20 -9.61 -17.01 -6.36
N LEU A 21 -10.45 -16.96 -5.33
CA LEU A 21 -11.90 -16.92 -5.47
C LEU A 21 -12.43 -15.49 -5.45
N VAL A 22 -13.60 -15.31 -6.09
CA VAL A 22 -14.33 -14.04 -6.14
C VAL A 22 -15.23 -13.93 -4.90
N LEU A 23 -15.48 -12.70 -4.46
CA LEU A 23 -16.44 -12.41 -3.39
C LEU A 23 -17.78 -13.13 -3.59
N PRO A 24 -18.40 -13.69 -2.53
CA PRO A 24 -17.98 -13.60 -1.11
C PRO A 24 -16.98 -14.68 -0.68
N SER A 25 -16.61 -15.63 -1.55
CA SER A 25 -15.78 -16.80 -1.21
C SER A 25 -14.28 -16.49 -1.17
N GLY A 26 -13.84 -15.35 -1.69
CA GLY A 26 -12.46 -14.90 -1.70
C GLY A 26 -12.31 -13.40 -1.86
N PRO A 27 -11.07 -12.88 -1.92
CA PRO A 27 -10.80 -11.45 -1.92
C PRO A 27 -11.00 -10.76 -3.27
N LEU A 28 -11.10 -11.52 -4.36
CA LEU A 28 -11.21 -10.95 -5.69
C LEU A 28 -12.60 -10.34 -5.91
N ARG A 29 -12.64 -9.15 -6.51
CA ARG A 29 -13.91 -8.52 -6.93
C ARG A 29 -14.45 -9.11 -8.23
N GLU A 30 -13.57 -9.66 -9.06
CA GLU A 30 -13.89 -10.34 -10.29
C GLU A 30 -12.84 -11.40 -10.66
N SER A 31 -13.20 -12.28 -11.61
CA SER A 31 -12.27 -13.35 -12.04
C SER A 31 -10.99 -12.77 -12.65
N LEU A 32 -9.86 -13.38 -12.35
CA LEU A 32 -8.56 -13.02 -12.91
C LEU A 32 -8.54 -13.06 -14.45
N LYS A 33 -9.37 -13.89 -15.07
CA LYS A 33 -9.57 -13.93 -16.54
C LYS A 33 -10.00 -12.59 -17.13
N ASN A 34 -10.62 -11.73 -16.32
CA ASN A 34 -11.05 -10.40 -16.73
C ASN A 34 -9.89 -9.41 -16.96
N LEU A 35 -8.65 -9.76 -16.60
CA LEU A 35 -7.46 -8.99 -16.97
C LEU A 35 -7.36 -8.71 -18.49
N LYS A 36 -8.03 -9.52 -19.31
CA LYS A 36 -8.13 -9.29 -20.77
C LYS A 36 -8.89 -8.01 -21.15
N LYS A 37 -9.66 -7.43 -20.22
CA LYS A 37 -10.49 -6.24 -20.44
C LYS A 37 -9.81 -4.94 -19.99
N TYR A 38 -8.70 -5.04 -19.28
CA TYR A 38 -7.99 -3.91 -18.72
C TYR A 38 -6.82 -3.48 -19.60
N ASP A 39 -6.44 -2.22 -19.47
CA ASP A 39 -5.34 -1.65 -20.23
C ASP A 39 -4.00 -1.94 -19.58
N SER A 40 -3.96 -2.01 -18.25
CA SER A 40 -2.71 -2.19 -17.51
C SER A 40 -2.93 -2.68 -16.08
N VAL A 41 -1.85 -3.13 -15.46
CA VAL A 41 -1.79 -3.53 -14.05
C VAL A 41 -0.77 -2.68 -13.32
N PHE A 42 -1.14 -2.20 -12.13
CA PHE A 42 -0.20 -1.75 -11.11
C PHE A 42 0.06 -2.90 -10.13
N LEU A 43 1.32 -3.27 -9.97
CA LEU A 43 1.75 -4.30 -9.04
C LEU A 43 2.60 -3.67 -7.94
N ASN A 44 2.01 -3.57 -6.74
CA ASN A 44 2.69 -3.04 -5.58
C ASN A 44 3.45 -4.16 -4.87
N GLY A 45 4.78 -4.06 -4.85
CA GLY A 45 5.70 -5.01 -4.24
C GLY A 45 7.00 -5.13 -5.01
N ASN A 46 7.92 -5.92 -4.48
CA ASN A 46 9.23 -6.17 -5.09
C ASN A 46 9.69 -7.61 -4.84
N GLY A 47 10.76 -8.03 -5.53
CA GLY A 47 11.41 -9.32 -5.33
C GLY A 47 10.85 -10.47 -6.19
N GLU A 48 11.13 -11.70 -5.76
CA GLU A 48 10.79 -12.92 -6.52
C GLU A 48 9.29 -13.12 -6.69
N GLU A 49 8.50 -12.82 -5.65
CA GLU A 49 7.03 -12.91 -5.69
C GLU A 49 6.44 -12.09 -6.84
N VAL A 50 7.00 -10.90 -7.11
CA VAL A 50 6.57 -10.05 -8.23
C VAL A 50 6.82 -10.71 -9.57
N THR A 51 7.94 -11.41 -9.72
CA THR A 51 8.30 -12.10 -10.97
C THR A 51 7.32 -13.22 -11.30
N GLU A 52 6.93 -14.02 -10.31
CA GLU A 52 5.93 -15.09 -10.47
C GLU A 52 4.57 -14.51 -10.86
N ILE A 53 4.12 -13.47 -10.14
CA ILE A 53 2.86 -12.78 -10.42
C ILE A 53 2.81 -12.23 -11.84
N LYS A 54 3.90 -11.60 -12.30
CA LYS A 54 4.03 -11.11 -13.68
C LYS A 54 3.86 -12.22 -14.70
N SER A 55 4.47 -13.38 -14.45
CA SER A 55 4.33 -14.56 -15.33
C SER A 55 2.89 -15.01 -15.43
N VAL A 56 2.16 -15.08 -14.32
CA VAL A 56 0.73 -15.43 -14.30
C VAL A 56 -0.08 -14.41 -15.09
N ILE A 57 0.14 -13.11 -14.88
CA ILE A 57 -0.57 -12.04 -15.59
C ILE A 57 -0.31 -12.13 -17.10
N LYS A 58 0.95 -12.29 -17.51
CA LYS A 58 1.36 -12.39 -18.92
C LYS A 58 0.82 -13.65 -19.61
N ASN A 59 0.64 -14.75 -18.89
CA ASN A 59 -0.02 -15.96 -19.40
C ASN A 59 -1.51 -15.72 -19.71
N ILE A 60 -2.18 -14.85 -18.97
CA ILE A 60 -3.59 -14.49 -19.20
C ILE A 60 -3.72 -13.47 -20.33
N ASN A 61 -2.85 -12.46 -20.33
CA ASN A 61 -2.83 -11.41 -21.34
C ASN A 61 -1.39 -10.97 -21.62
N PRO A 62 -0.73 -11.52 -22.67
CA PRO A 62 0.66 -11.18 -23.01
C PRO A 62 0.90 -9.70 -23.31
N ASN A 63 -0.13 -9.00 -23.78
CA ASN A 63 -0.04 -7.58 -24.17
C ASN A 63 -0.36 -6.60 -23.03
N LEU A 64 -0.70 -7.11 -21.85
CA LEU A 64 -1.04 -6.26 -20.72
C LEU A 64 0.23 -5.62 -20.14
N GLU A 65 0.28 -4.29 -20.12
CA GLU A 65 1.40 -3.57 -19.48
C GLU A 65 1.33 -3.73 -17.96
N ILE A 66 2.49 -3.92 -17.34
CA ILE A 66 2.60 -4.08 -15.88
C ILE A 66 3.57 -3.02 -15.35
N PHE A 67 3.07 -2.16 -14.50
CA PHE A 67 3.85 -1.16 -13.80
C PHE A 67 4.06 -1.58 -12.35
N GLU A 68 5.31 -1.56 -11.92
CA GLU A 68 5.68 -1.90 -10.55
C GLU A 68 5.78 -0.66 -9.71
N ALA A 69 5.32 -0.79 -8.47
CA ALA A 69 5.43 0.25 -7.48
C ALA A 69 5.81 -0.35 -6.13
N GLU A 70 6.50 0.43 -5.30
CA GLU A 70 6.80 0.05 -3.93
C GLU A 70 6.60 1.23 -2.99
N TYR A 71 6.27 0.93 -1.73
CA TYR A 71 6.23 1.95 -0.68
C TYR A 71 7.62 2.19 -0.13
N LEU A 72 8.09 3.43 -0.24
CA LEU A 72 9.36 3.89 0.33
C LEU A 72 9.09 4.80 1.53
N PRO A 73 9.73 4.54 2.67
CA PRO A 73 9.71 5.47 3.78
C PRO A 73 10.48 6.75 3.45
N LEU A 74 9.93 7.91 3.83
CA LEU A 74 10.52 9.22 3.53
C LEU A 74 11.24 9.85 4.72
N ASN A 75 10.83 9.54 5.94
CA ASN A 75 11.28 10.25 7.14
C ASN A 75 12.12 9.40 8.10
N THR A 76 12.69 8.30 7.64
CA THR A 76 13.49 7.40 8.50
C THR A 76 14.68 8.06 9.16
N GLU A 77 15.27 9.08 8.52
CA GLU A 77 16.40 9.85 9.07
C GLU A 77 16.02 10.74 10.28
N LYS A 78 14.73 11.09 10.38
CA LYS A 78 14.18 11.89 11.49
C LYS A 78 13.82 11.02 12.70
N LEU A 79 13.80 9.71 12.54
CA LEU A 79 13.38 8.74 13.53
C LEU A 79 14.61 8.02 14.10
N ASP A 80 14.68 7.87 15.43
CA ASP A 80 15.82 7.23 16.08
C ASP A 80 15.73 5.70 16.04
N GLN A 81 16.39 5.09 15.07
CA GLN A 81 16.39 3.63 14.86
C GLN A 81 17.07 2.84 15.99
N ASN A 82 17.80 3.49 16.91
CA ASN A 82 18.46 2.84 18.06
C ASN A 82 17.48 2.59 19.21
N GLN A 83 16.31 3.20 19.19
CA GLN A 83 15.28 3.04 20.21
C GLN A 83 14.41 1.81 19.97
N ASN A 84 13.84 1.30 21.05
CA ASN A 84 12.75 0.34 20.97
C ASN A 84 11.47 1.07 20.60
N TYR A 85 10.63 0.44 19.78
CA TYR A 85 9.35 1.00 19.36
C TYR A 85 8.18 0.08 19.71
N LEU A 86 7.12 0.67 20.24
CA LEU A 86 5.78 0.12 20.21
C LEU A 86 5.11 0.68 18.97
N ALA A 87 4.77 -0.19 18.02
CA ALA A 87 4.05 0.19 16.81
C ALA A 87 2.54 -0.04 17.01
N PHE A 88 1.70 0.87 16.47
CA PHE A 88 0.27 0.61 16.38
C PHE A 88 -0.29 1.07 15.03
N SER A 89 -1.34 0.41 14.57
CA SER A 89 -2.01 0.79 13.33
C SER A 89 -3.45 0.31 13.25
N GLY A 90 -4.30 1.09 12.57
CA GLY A 90 -5.69 0.76 12.22
C GLY A 90 -5.88 0.83 10.71
N ILE A 91 -5.10 0.01 9.98
CA ILE A 91 -5.11 -0.11 8.52
C ILE A 91 -5.40 -1.55 8.09
N GLY A 92 -5.84 -1.74 6.86
CA GLY A 92 -6.20 -3.05 6.31
C GLY A 92 -5.06 -4.08 6.23
N SER A 93 -3.80 -3.66 6.39
CA SER A 93 -2.63 -4.57 6.38
C SER A 93 -1.58 -4.16 7.42
N PRO A 94 -1.83 -4.41 8.72
CA PRO A 94 -0.88 -4.10 9.80
C PRO A 94 0.49 -4.76 9.61
N ASP A 95 0.52 -6.01 9.15
CA ASP A 95 1.75 -6.76 8.91
C ASP A 95 2.68 -6.07 7.90
N SER A 96 2.12 -5.41 6.87
CA SER A 96 2.91 -4.66 5.89
C SER A 96 3.63 -3.48 6.54
N PHE A 97 2.96 -2.77 7.45
CA PHE A 97 3.56 -1.67 8.21
C PHE A 97 4.72 -2.17 9.08
N ILE A 98 4.49 -3.25 9.84
CA ILE A 98 5.54 -3.85 10.68
C ILE A 98 6.72 -4.36 9.85
N LYS A 99 6.46 -5.00 8.70
CA LYS A 99 7.53 -5.44 7.77
C LYS A 99 8.33 -4.25 7.26
N THR A 100 7.66 -3.15 6.90
CA THR A 100 8.33 -1.92 6.44
C THR A 100 9.23 -1.33 7.52
N LEU A 101 8.74 -1.24 8.77
CA LEU A 101 9.56 -0.78 9.89
C LEU A 101 10.79 -1.67 10.11
N LYS A 102 10.61 -2.99 10.16
CA LYS A 102 11.71 -3.95 10.33
C LYS A 102 12.73 -3.91 9.20
N LYS A 103 12.28 -3.79 7.94
CA LYS A 103 13.14 -3.64 6.75
C LYS A 103 14.03 -2.39 6.86
N ASN A 104 13.55 -1.36 7.55
CA ASN A 104 14.29 -0.12 7.79
C ASN A 104 14.96 -0.08 9.19
N ASN A 105 15.29 -1.22 9.75
CA ASN A 105 16.05 -1.42 10.99
C ASN A 105 15.41 -0.88 12.28
N PHE A 106 14.11 -0.63 12.29
CA PHE A 106 13.40 -0.27 13.52
C PHE A 106 13.22 -1.47 14.44
N LYS A 107 13.53 -1.32 15.73
CA LYS A 107 13.39 -2.35 16.76
C LYS A 107 11.97 -2.35 17.31
N ILE A 108 11.11 -3.15 16.74
CA ILE A 108 9.71 -3.25 17.17
C ILE A 108 9.61 -4.28 18.31
N VAL A 109 9.36 -3.82 19.53
CA VAL A 109 9.21 -4.66 20.73
C VAL A 109 7.76 -5.08 20.96
N LYS A 110 6.80 -4.34 20.43
CA LYS A 110 5.36 -4.67 20.49
C LYS A 110 4.61 -4.04 19.33
N SER A 111 3.62 -4.76 18.77
CA SER A 111 2.61 -4.20 17.88
C SER A 111 1.22 -4.27 18.53
N LEU A 112 0.39 -3.28 18.21
CA LEU A 112 -1.02 -3.20 18.59
C LEU A 112 -1.83 -2.96 17.32
N ASP A 113 -2.64 -3.95 16.93
CA ASP A 113 -3.43 -3.89 15.71
C ASP A 113 -4.87 -3.52 16.06
N PHE A 114 -5.35 -2.45 15.44
CA PHE A 114 -6.71 -1.98 15.53
C PHE A 114 -7.47 -2.30 14.24
N PRO A 115 -8.80 -2.38 14.29
CA PRO A 115 -9.61 -2.55 13.07
C PRO A 115 -9.31 -1.47 12.03
N ASP A 116 -9.45 -1.81 10.74
CA ASP A 116 -9.27 -0.80 9.68
C ASP A 116 -10.24 0.37 9.87
N HIS A 117 -9.75 1.57 9.64
CA HIS A 117 -10.48 2.82 9.86
C HIS A 117 -10.88 3.08 11.33
N TYR A 118 -10.14 2.53 12.28
CA TYR A 118 -10.44 2.71 13.71
C TYR A 118 -10.46 4.18 14.14
N ASN A 119 -11.44 4.53 14.97
CA ASN A 119 -11.52 5.84 15.60
C ASN A 119 -10.93 5.76 17.01
N TYR A 120 -9.72 6.25 17.17
CA TYR A 120 -9.02 6.23 18.45
C TYR A 120 -9.71 7.11 19.50
N SER A 121 -9.76 6.63 20.72
CA SER A 121 -10.22 7.39 21.90
C SER A 121 -9.03 7.86 22.74
N ASN A 122 -9.28 8.83 23.64
CA ASN A 122 -8.28 9.24 24.63
C ASN A 122 -7.84 8.07 25.52
N GLN A 123 -8.75 7.14 25.84
CA GLN A 123 -8.43 5.95 26.63
C GLN A 123 -7.49 5.01 25.89
N ASP A 124 -7.63 4.87 24.57
CA ASP A 124 -6.71 4.07 23.77
C ASP A 124 -5.32 4.67 23.79
N LEU A 125 -5.19 5.99 23.60
CA LEU A 125 -3.89 6.67 23.66
C LEU A 125 -3.23 6.56 25.04
N ILE A 126 -4.00 6.66 26.12
CA ILE A 126 -3.47 6.46 27.48
C ILE A 126 -2.88 5.06 27.60
N LYS A 127 -3.63 4.02 27.19
CA LYS A 127 -3.16 2.62 27.24
C LYS A 127 -1.93 2.39 26.37
N ILE A 128 -1.88 2.98 25.18
CA ILE A 128 -0.71 2.90 24.27
C ILE A 128 0.51 3.52 24.95
N LYS A 129 0.37 4.75 25.50
CA LYS A 129 1.44 5.48 26.19
C LYS A 129 1.94 4.76 27.44
N GLU A 130 1.04 4.23 28.25
CA GLU A 130 1.40 3.42 29.42
C GLU A 130 2.14 2.14 29.06
N THR A 131 1.69 1.48 27.98
CA THR A 131 2.35 0.27 27.49
C THR A 131 3.75 0.57 26.96
N ALA A 132 3.92 1.64 26.19
CA ALA A 132 5.21 2.07 25.69
C ALA A 132 6.18 2.43 26.83
N LYS A 133 5.68 3.14 27.86
CA LYS A 133 6.45 3.47 29.06
C LYS A 133 6.95 2.21 29.79
N LYS A 134 6.10 1.19 29.98
CA LYS A 134 6.47 -0.09 30.60
C LYS A 134 7.54 -0.84 29.80
N LEU A 135 7.56 -0.69 28.50
CA LEU A 135 8.51 -1.34 27.59
C LEU A 135 9.76 -0.50 27.32
N ASN A 136 9.87 0.69 27.92
CA ASN A 136 10.90 1.67 27.60
C ASN A 136 11.03 1.86 26.08
N ALA A 137 9.90 2.09 25.41
CA ALA A 137 9.80 2.20 23.98
C ALA A 137 9.19 3.54 23.56
N LYS A 138 9.63 4.07 22.42
CA LYS A 138 8.94 5.13 21.70
C LYS A 138 7.69 4.57 21.02
N ILE A 139 6.81 5.45 20.60
CA ILE A 139 5.56 5.07 19.94
C ILE A 139 5.63 5.48 18.48
N ILE A 140 5.31 4.54 17.57
CA ILE A 140 5.25 4.82 16.14
C ILE A 140 3.95 4.29 15.53
N THR A 141 3.41 5.05 14.59
CA THR A 141 2.20 4.66 13.85
C THR A 141 2.33 4.99 12.36
N THR A 142 1.28 4.73 11.58
CA THR A 142 1.21 5.17 10.19
C THR A 142 0.83 6.64 10.12
N GLU A 143 1.23 7.37 9.06
CA GLU A 143 0.79 8.75 8.81
C GLU A 143 -0.74 8.86 8.77
N LYS A 144 -1.41 7.86 8.15
CA LYS A 144 -2.88 7.80 8.07
C LYS A 144 -3.52 7.73 9.46
N ASP A 145 -2.99 6.91 10.36
CA ASP A 145 -3.50 6.80 11.71
C ASP A 145 -3.14 8.03 12.55
N TYR A 146 -1.91 8.56 12.41
CA TYR A 146 -1.50 9.80 13.07
C TYR A 146 -2.45 10.96 12.75
N ASN A 147 -2.83 11.12 11.48
CA ASN A 147 -3.78 12.15 11.06
C ASN A 147 -5.19 11.95 11.66
N ARG A 148 -5.57 10.73 12.06
CA ARG A 148 -6.83 10.45 12.77
C ARG A 148 -6.78 10.84 14.24
N LEU A 149 -5.57 11.04 14.80
CA LEU A 149 -5.39 11.50 16.16
C LEU A 149 -5.60 13.01 16.34
N ASN A 150 -5.88 13.79 15.28
CA ASN A 150 -5.89 15.26 15.22
C ASN A 150 -6.62 15.99 16.36
N LYS A 151 -7.59 15.34 17.02
CA LYS A 151 -8.34 15.89 18.16
C LYS A 151 -7.87 15.35 19.51
N LEU A 152 -6.85 14.48 19.50
CA LEU A 152 -6.35 13.80 20.67
C LEU A 152 -4.94 14.30 21.00
N ASN A 153 -4.48 14.07 22.21
CA ASN A 153 -3.10 14.38 22.58
C ASN A 153 -2.12 13.38 21.95
N SER A 154 -1.62 13.71 20.75
CA SER A 154 -0.65 12.92 19.98
C SER A 154 0.81 13.19 20.37
N GLU A 155 1.07 14.03 21.38
CA GLU A 155 2.43 14.32 21.87
C GLU A 155 3.18 13.02 22.24
N GLY A 156 4.42 12.89 21.74
CA GLY A 156 5.26 11.72 21.94
C GLY A 156 4.92 10.53 21.05
N ILE A 157 4.02 10.69 20.05
CA ILE A 157 3.74 9.70 19.02
C ILE A 157 4.43 10.12 17.74
N GLU A 158 5.31 9.28 17.23
CA GLU A 158 5.98 9.43 15.93
C GLU A 158 5.17 8.68 14.85
N TYR A 159 5.36 9.03 13.58
CA TYR A 159 4.74 8.32 12.46
C TYR A 159 5.72 8.13 11.31
N LEU A 160 5.50 7.06 10.55
CA LEU A 160 6.25 6.77 9.33
C LEU A 160 5.52 7.38 8.14
N GLU A 161 6.21 8.29 7.45
CA GLU A 161 5.79 8.82 6.15
C GLU A 161 6.21 7.83 5.06
N ILE A 162 5.31 7.57 4.11
CA ILE A 162 5.59 6.69 2.98
C ILE A 162 5.19 7.34 1.66
N GLU A 163 5.96 7.08 0.63
CA GLU A 163 5.66 7.44 -0.75
C GLU A 163 5.49 6.18 -1.59
N LEU A 164 4.55 6.19 -2.53
CA LEU A 164 4.44 5.17 -3.56
C LEU A 164 5.35 5.53 -4.72
N LYS A 165 6.48 4.85 -4.85
CA LYS A 165 7.41 5.03 -5.96
C LYS A 165 7.13 4.04 -7.08
N ILE A 166 6.96 4.54 -8.28
CA ILE A 166 6.81 3.72 -9.49
C ILE A 166 8.19 3.45 -10.06
N THR A 167 8.52 2.17 -10.22
CA THR A 167 9.85 1.75 -10.69
C THR A 167 10.11 2.21 -12.13
N ASN A 168 9.11 2.10 -12.99
CA ASN A 168 9.19 2.41 -14.42
C ASN A 168 8.35 3.64 -14.77
N GLU A 169 8.55 4.76 -14.09
CA GLU A 169 7.75 5.97 -14.26
C GLU A 169 7.76 6.49 -15.70
N LYS A 170 8.90 6.50 -16.38
CA LYS A 170 9.01 6.93 -17.77
C LYS A 170 8.17 6.06 -18.71
N GLU A 171 8.14 4.76 -18.48
CA GLU A 171 7.33 3.83 -19.26
C GLU A 171 5.85 4.06 -19.03
N LEU A 172 5.45 4.30 -17.78
CA LEU A 172 4.08 4.67 -17.44
C LEU A 172 3.66 5.96 -18.15
N ILE A 173 4.48 7.01 -18.11
CA ILE A 173 4.20 8.30 -18.78
C ILE A 173 4.04 8.07 -20.31
N ASN A 174 4.93 7.30 -20.91
CA ASN A 174 4.84 6.97 -22.33
C ASN A 174 3.58 6.18 -22.67
N PHE A 175 3.22 5.20 -21.83
CA PHE A 175 1.98 4.44 -21.97
C PHE A 175 0.74 5.33 -21.89
N LEU A 176 0.68 6.22 -20.89
CA LEU A 176 -0.41 7.17 -20.71
C LEU A 176 -0.53 8.11 -21.92
N ASN A 177 0.56 8.70 -22.36
CA ASN A 177 0.59 9.56 -23.53
C ASN A 177 0.06 8.82 -24.77
N LYS A 178 0.59 7.63 -25.07
CA LYS A 178 0.16 6.83 -26.22
C LYS A 178 -1.33 6.50 -26.19
N LYS A 179 -1.89 6.22 -25.00
CA LYS A 179 -3.30 5.89 -24.84
C LYS A 179 -4.21 7.12 -24.94
N LEU A 180 -3.78 8.25 -24.40
CA LEU A 180 -4.54 9.51 -24.41
C LEU A 180 -4.49 10.18 -25.79
N TRP A 181 -3.32 10.27 -26.43
CA TRP A 181 -3.19 10.89 -27.76
C TRP A 181 -3.89 10.10 -28.86
N LYS A 182 -3.83 8.76 -28.85
CA LYS A 182 -4.59 7.95 -29.81
C LYS A 182 -6.09 8.26 -29.83
N LYS A 183 -6.66 8.71 -28.73
CA LYS A 183 -8.09 9.04 -28.64
C LYS A 183 -8.38 10.48 -29.05
N LEU A 184 -7.46 11.40 -28.82
CA LEU A 184 -7.56 12.79 -29.32
C LEU A 184 -7.54 12.81 -30.85
N ASP A 185 -6.69 12.02 -31.50
CA ASP A 185 -6.64 11.89 -32.97
C ASP A 185 -7.95 11.34 -33.56
N ILE A 186 -8.61 10.43 -32.84
CA ILE A 186 -9.94 9.91 -33.27
C ILE A 186 -11.03 10.96 -33.10
N LEU A 187 -10.96 11.82 -32.10
CA LEU A 187 -11.94 12.89 -31.84
C LEU A 187 -11.76 14.11 -32.74
N LEU A 188 -10.56 14.34 -33.27
CA LEU A 188 -10.23 15.47 -34.15
C LEU A 188 -10.44 15.13 -35.64
N ASN A 189 -10.65 13.86 -35.97
CA ASN A 189 -10.93 13.38 -37.34
C ASN A 189 -12.43 13.10 -37.59
N PHE A 190 -13.31 13.64 -36.76
CA PHE A 190 -14.74 13.79 -36.96
C PHE A 190 -15.06 15.31 -36.99
#